data_ec59209963b171f187e40abb24629fa2
#
_entry.id   ec59209963b171f187e40abb24629fa2
#
_cell.length_a   1.000
_cell.length_b   1.000
_cell.length_c   1.000
_cell.angle_alpha   90.00
_cell.angle_beta   90.00
_cell.angle_gamma   90.00
#
_symmetry.space_group_name_H-M   'P 1'
#
loop_
_entity.id
_entity.type
_entity.pdbx_description
1 polymer ?
#
loop_
_entity_poly.entity_id
_entity_poly.type
_entity_poly.pdbx_seq_one_letter_code
_entity_poly.pdbx_strand_id
1 'polypeptide(L)'
;MTEQQIDTIVNLILQRLQPAVLVMVTSVDGYRDLIHQRLARCGERLHLALDETISDSERWQQIGDVIPAKTWQHKLPSTPYKALLLPFLSYPLAVDIVNGTLQSPVAQRVHDALLAGIPVLALRYYCDPHSELNALRGTVHSDYAAHLSATLTGLSECGITLCSMNEMLEKLATDVSSQSPVSHHRRYLTVTDIVNNPALAKSPDAVLTDAAVDFLKAQKK
;
A
#
# COMPACT_ATOMS: atom_id res chain seq x y z
N MET A 1 -21.24 24.61 27.69
CA MET A 1 -20.20 24.11 26.76
C MET A 1 -19.46 25.33 26.26
N THR A 2 -18.15 25.37 26.40
CA THR A 2 -17.35 26.48 25.88
C THR A 2 -17.08 26.23 24.38
N GLU A 3 -16.84 27.30 23.60
CA GLU A 3 -16.52 27.25 22.17
C GLU A 3 -15.33 26.31 21.91
N GLN A 4 -14.30 26.35 22.74
CA GLN A 4 -13.15 25.44 22.72
C GLN A 4 -13.51 23.95 22.88
N GLN A 5 -14.55 23.64 23.70
CA GLN A 5 -15.02 22.26 23.86
C GLN A 5 -15.76 21.79 22.59
N ILE A 6 -16.50 22.69 21.92
CA ILE A 6 -17.18 22.39 20.67
C ILE A 6 -16.15 22.13 19.59
N ASP A 7 -15.13 22.98 19.43
CA ASP A 7 -14.06 22.81 18.44
C ASP A 7 -13.29 21.50 18.66
N THR A 8 -13.01 21.16 19.91
CA THR A 8 -12.36 19.89 20.26
C THR A 8 -13.21 18.68 19.84
N ILE A 9 -14.52 18.73 20.10
CA ILE A 9 -15.45 17.65 19.72
C ILE A 9 -15.58 17.56 18.20
N VAL A 10 -15.72 18.70 17.53
CA VAL A 10 -15.81 18.75 16.06
C VAL A 10 -14.54 18.16 15.41
N ASN A 11 -13.36 18.54 15.89
CA ASN A 11 -12.10 17.98 15.41
C ASN A 11 -11.98 16.47 15.62
N LEU A 12 -12.41 15.96 16.79
CA LEU A 12 -12.47 14.53 17.07
C LEU A 12 -13.44 13.79 16.15
N ILE A 13 -14.60 14.39 15.85
CA ILE A 13 -15.57 13.79 14.92
C ILE A 13 -15.00 13.79 13.49
N LEU A 14 -14.40 14.89 13.04
CA LEU A 14 -13.77 14.99 11.74
C LEU A 14 -12.63 13.96 11.57
N GLN A 15 -11.78 13.80 12.58
CA GLN A 15 -10.74 12.76 12.57
C GLN A 15 -11.32 11.34 12.48
N ARG A 16 -12.46 11.08 13.15
CA ARG A 16 -13.12 9.76 13.08
C ARG A 16 -13.82 9.49 11.75
N LEU A 17 -14.21 10.52 11.03
CA LEU A 17 -14.83 10.43 9.70
C LEU A 17 -13.79 10.26 8.59
N GLN A 18 -12.53 10.62 8.82
CA GLN A 18 -11.46 10.39 7.85
C GLN A 18 -11.15 8.89 7.71
N PRO A 19 -10.84 8.43 6.48
CA PRO A 19 -10.39 7.06 6.26
C PRO A 19 -9.12 6.79 7.08
N ALA A 20 -9.10 5.67 7.81
CA ALA A 20 -7.94 5.29 8.60
C ALA A 20 -6.78 4.82 7.70
N VAL A 21 -5.58 4.80 8.26
CA VAL A 21 -4.40 4.18 7.66
C VAL A 21 -4.18 2.82 8.31
N LEU A 22 -4.18 1.74 7.52
CA LEU A 22 -3.90 0.40 8.01
C LEU A 22 -2.37 0.19 8.09
N VAL A 23 -1.84 -0.04 9.28
CA VAL A 23 -0.42 -0.30 9.50
C VAL A 23 -0.23 -1.76 9.88
N MET A 24 0.50 -2.51 9.06
CA MET A 24 0.85 -3.90 9.34
C MET A 24 2.24 -3.95 9.97
N VAL A 25 2.30 -4.30 11.25
CA VAL A 25 3.53 -4.33 12.03
C VAL A 25 4.02 -5.77 12.14
N THR A 26 5.26 -6.01 11.72
CA THR A 26 5.93 -7.31 11.83
C THR A 26 7.09 -7.26 12.82
N SER A 27 7.66 -8.41 13.17
CA SER A 27 8.71 -8.55 14.20
C SER A 27 10.13 -8.29 13.70
N VAL A 28 10.30 -7.41 12.69
CA VAL A 28 11.64 -7.10 12.15
C VAL A 28 12.36 -6.08 13.03
N ASP A 29 13.63 -6.33 13.32
CA ASP A 29 14.49 -5.47 14.12
C ASP A 29 15.13 -4.34 13.29
N GLY A 30 15.51 -3.27 13.98
CA GLY A 30 16.15 -2.08 13.41
C GLY A 30 15.15 -0.94 13.18
N TYR A 31 15.59 0.27 13.46
CA TYR A 31 14.82 1.52 13.37
C TYR A 31 13.42 1.50 14.02
N ARG A 32 13.08 0.45 14.78
CA ARG A 32 11.76 0.21 15.34
C ARG A 32 11.26 1.38 16.18
N ASP A 33 12.13 1.90 17.05
CA ASP A 33 11.82 3.03 17.93
C ASP A 33 11.59 4.32 17.13
N LEU A 34 12.43 4.57 16.14
CA LEU A 34 12.32 5.76 15.29
C LEU A 34 11.05 5.73 14.46
N ILE A 35 10.74 4.59 13.84
CA ILE A 35 9.52 4.40 13.03
C ILE A 35 8.29 4.59 13.90
N HIS A 36 8.25 3.98 15.10
CA HIS A 36 7.16 4.14 16.05
C HIS A 36 6.95 5.62 16.41
N GLN A 37 8.02 6.35 16.82
CA GLN A 37 7.93 7.77 17.16
C GLN A 37 7.44 8.64 15.99
N ARG A 38 7.85 8.31 14.78
CA ARG A 38 7.43 9.05 13.58
C ARG A 38 5.97 8.78 13.23
N LEU A 39 5.50 7.54 13.35
CA LEU A 39 4.10 7.18 13.15
C LEU A 39 3.20 7.79 14.24
N ALA A 40 3.66 7.83 15.50
CA ALA A 40 2.92 8.48 16.59
C ALA A 40 2.66 9.98 16.34
N ARG A 41 3.48 10.62 15.51
CA ARG A 41 3.40 12.07 15.21
C ARG A 41 2.85 12.37 13.82
N CYS A 42 2.42 11.36 13.06
CA CYS A 42 1.99 11.58 11.67
C CYS A 42 0.63 12.29 11.54
N GLY A 43 -0.14 12.38 12.63
CA GLY A 43 -1.46 13.04 12.62
C GLY A 43 -2.58 12.22 11.97
N GLU A 44 -2.28 11.04 11.45
CA GLU A 44 -3.25 10.14 10.82
C GLU A 44 -3.91 9.22 11.85
N ARG A 45 -5.14 8.79 11.57
CA ARG A 45 -5.79 7.74 12.35
C ARG A 45 -5.23 6.38 11.95
N LEU A 46 -4.52 5.73 12.87
CA LEU A 46 -3.87 4.45 12.62
C LEU A 46 -4.71 3.29 13.11
N HIS A 47 -4.93 2.31 12.25
CA HIS A 47 -5.42 0.98 12.60
C HIS A 47 -4.25 0.01 12.51
N LEU A 48 -3.95 -0.68 13.60
CA LEU A 48 -2.74 -1.50 13.74
C LEU A 48 -3.07 -2.98 13.64
N ALA A 49 -2.55 -3.63 12.62
CA ALA A 49 -2.53 -5.08 12.47
C ALA A 49 -1.18 -5.59 12.99
N LEU A 50 -1.16 -6.10 14.21
CA LEU A 50 0.06 -6.57 14.86
C LEU A 50 0.26 -8.06 14.61
N ASP A 51 1.44 -8.45 14.12
CA ASP A 51 1.84 -9.85 14.02
C ASP A 51 1.96 -10.48 15.42
N GLU A 52 1.59 -11.74 15.58
CA GLU A 52 1.60 -12.43 16.88
C GLU A 52 3.00 -12.58 17.49
N THR A 53 4.03 -12.49 16.66
CA THR A 53 5.43 -12.58 17.09
C THR A 53 5.99 -11.30 17.71
N ILE A 54 5.19 -10.23 17.77
CA ILE A 54 5.61 -8.93 18.29
C ILE A 54 5.61 -8.93 19.82
N SER A 55 6.78 -8.64 20.40
CA SER A 55 6.97 -8.57 21.86
C SER A 55 6.55 -7.23 22.49
N ASP A 56 6.51 -6.15 21.70
CA ASP A 56 6.25 -4.77 22.13
C ASP A 56 4.85 -4.26 21.77
N SER A 57 3.86 -5.17 21.72
CA SER A 57 2.47 -4.87 21.32
C SER A 57 1.83 -3.74 22.14
N GLU A 58 2.09 -3.67 23.46
CA GLU A 58 1.57 -2.62 24.34
C GLU A 58 2.02 -1.22 23.91
N ARG A 59 3.23 -1.09 23.43
CA ARG A 59 3.77 0.14 22.93
C ARG A 59 3.04 0.62 21.66
N TRP A 60 2.75 -0.31 20.76
CA TRP A 60 2.01 0.00 19.52
C TRP A 60 0.58 0.43 19.80
N GLN A 61 -0.08 -0.13 20.82
CA GLN A 61 -1.43 0.27 21.27
C GLN A 61 -1.53 1.74 21.65
N GLN A 62 -0.41 2.39 21.98
CA GLN A 62 -0.40 3.81 22.38
C GLN A 62 -0.56 4.77 21.19
N ILE A 63 -0.34 4.32 19.96
CA ILE A 63 -0.34 5.18 18.76
C ILE A 63 -1.51 4.94 17.81
N GLY A 64 -2.34 3.92 18.06
CA GLY A 64 -3.48 3.63 17.18
C GLY A 64 -4.38 2.52 17.72
N ASP A 65 -5.48 2.29 17.01
CA ASP A 65 -6.47 1.27 17.33
C ASP A 65 -5.99 -0.11 16.86
N VAL A 66 -5.76 -1.04 17.78
CA VAL A 66 -5.32 -2.40 17.43
C VAL A 66 -6.50 -3.23 16.92
N ILE A 67 -6.34 -3.78 15.72
CA ILE A 67 -7.30 -4.70 15.12
C ILE A 67 -7.02 -6.12 15.67
N PRO A 68 -8.04 -6.83 16.19
CA PRO A 68 -7.86 -8.20 16.66
C PRO A 68 -7.28 -9.10 15.55
N ALA A 69 -6.31 -9.94 15.89
CA ALA A 69 -5.65 -10.86 14.98
C ALA A 69 -6.65 -11.72 14.18
N LYS A 70 -7.65 -12.27 14.87
CA LYS A 70 -8.75 -13.03 14.24
C LYS A 70 -9.49 -12.28 13.12
N THR A 71 -9.45 -10.95 13.12
CA THR A 71 -10.13 -10.15 12.10
C THR A 71 -9.23 -9.95 10.89
N TRP A 72 -8.02 -9.44 11.08
CA TRP A 72 -7.17 -9.05 9.96
C TRP A 72 -6.42 -10.23 9.32
N GLN A 73 -6.14 -11.32 10.08
CA GLN A 73 -5.44 -12.48 9.53
C GLN A 73 -6.23 -13.21 8.45
N HIS A 74 -7.57 -13.20 8.54
CA HIS A 74 -8.43 -13.95 7.60
C HIS A 74 -8.91 -13.12 6.42
N LYS A 75 -9.15 -11.83 6.62
CA LYS A 75 -9.58 -10.93 5.55
C LYS A 75 -9.17 -9.49 5.83
N LEU A 76 -9.11 -8.69 4.77
CA LEU A 76 -8.94 -7.26 4.90
C LEU A 76 -10.15 -6.68 5.68
N PRO A 77 -9.94 -5.89 6.76
CA PRO A 77 -11.04 -5.28 7.49
C PRO A 77 -11.87 -4.38 6.57
N SER A 78 -13.20 -4.38 6.77
CA SER A 78 -14.16 -3.67 5.88
C SER A 78 -14.14 -2.15 6.04
N THR A 79 -13.29 -1.60 6.89
CA THR A 79 -13.14 -0.15 7.07
C THR A 79 -12.53 0.46 5.79
N PRO A 80 -13.00 1.62 5.31
CA PRO A 80 -12.34 2.31 4.23
C PRO A 80 -10.96 2.80 4.70
N TYR A 81 -9.91 2.36 4.00
CA TYR A 81 -8.54 2.75 4.29
C TYR A 81 -8.02 3.73 3.25
N LYS A 82 -7.35 4.79 3.71
CA LYS A 82 -6.60 5.73 2.90
C LYS A 82 -5.38 5.07 2.25
N ALA A 83 -4.68 4.25 3.02
CA ALA A 83 -3.51 3.50 2.59
C ALA A 83 -3.25 2.29 3.51
N LEU A 84 -2.49 1.31 3.02
CA LEU A 84 -1.87 0.25 3.80
C LEU A 84 -0.37 0.53 3.92
N LEU A 85 0.16 0.53 5.14
CA LEU A 85 1.58 0.74 5.40
C LEU A 85 2.27 -0.54 5.81
N LEU A 86 3.45 -0.78 5.24
CA LEU A 86 4.40 -1.82 5.61
C LEU A 86 5.70 -1.18 6.13
N PRO A 87 5.73 -0.74 7.39
CA PRO A 87 6.92 -0.08 7.94
C PRO A 87 8.10 -1.05 8.16
N PHE A 88 7.83 -2.35 8.22
CA PHE A 88 8.83 -3.41 8.50
C PHE A 88 8.78 -4.50 7.43
N LEU A 89 9.04 -4.11 6.17
CA LEU A 89 9.07 -5.01 5.03
C LEU A 89 10.35 -5.86 5.05
N SER A 90 10.29 -7.08 5.58
CA SER A 90 11.40 -8.03 5.55
C SER A 90 11.59 -8.64 4.14
N TYR A 91 12.81 -9.12 3.85
CA TYR A 91 13.07 -9.78 2.57
C TYR A 91 12.19 -11.03 2.34
N PRO A 92 11.99 -11.95 3.32
CA PRO A 92 11.05 -13.06 3.14
C PRO A 92 9.63 -12.61 2.80
N LEU A 93 9.12 -11.57 3.46
CA LEU A 93 7.81 -11.01 3.16
C LEU A 93 7.76 -10.39 1.76
N ALA A 94 8.81 -9.69 1.36
CA ALA A 94 8.92 -9.10 0.02
C ALA A 94 8.87 -10.18 -1.07
N VAL A 95 9.61 -11.27 -0.90
CA VAL A 95 9.63 -12.42 -1.80
C VAL A 95 8.28 -13.13 -1.84
N ASP A 96 7.62 -13.31 -0.69
CA ASP A 96 6.28 -13.91 -0.58
C ASP A 96 5.25 -13.11 -1.40
N ILE A 97 5.31 -11.78 -1.33
CA ILE A 97 4.43 -10.89 -2.10
C ILE A 97 4.75 -10.96 -3.61
N VAL A 98 6.01 -10.79 -4.00
CA VAL A 98 6.44 -10.74 -5.41
C VAL A 98 6.13 -12.05 -6.14
N ASN A 99 6.38 -13.19 -5.48
CA ASN A 99 6.10 -14.51 -6.06
C ASN A 99 4.62 -14.90 -6.00
N GLY A 100 3.78 -14.14 -5.30
CA GLY A 100 2.36 -14.45 -5.13
C GLY A 100 2.11 -15.75 -4.35
N THR A 101 3.07 -16.20 -3.52
CA THR A 101 2.91 -17.42 -2.71
C THR A 101 1.96 -17.21 -1.55
N LEU A 102 1.83 -15.97 -1.06
CA LEU A 102 0.84 -15.50 -0.07
C LEU A 102 0.77 -16.40 1.18
N GLN A 103 1.91 -16.89 1.63
CA GLN A 103 1.99 -17.78 2.78
C GLN A 103 1.74 -17.07 4.10
N SER A 104 2.22 -15.82 4.22
CA SER A 104 1.99 -15.02 5.43
C SER A 104 0.64 -14.30 5.38
N PRO A 105 -0.06 -14.16 6.53
CA PRO A 105 -1.28 -13.34 6.60
C PRO A 105 -1.05 -11.90 6.13
N VAL A 106 0.14 -11.34 6.38
CA VAL A 106 0.50 -9.99 5.93
C VAL A 106 0.54 -9.93 4.40
N ALA A 107 1.19 -10.89 3.72
CA ALA A 107 1.23 -10.93 2.25
C ALA A 107 -0.18 -11.07 1.65
N GLN A 108 -1.04 -11.89 2.26
CA GLN A 108 -2.43 -12.04 1.84
C GLN A 108 -3.20 -10.70 1.94
N ARG A 109 -3.02 -9.95 3.03
CA ARG A 109 -3.70 -8.64 3.20
C ARG A 109 -3.14 -7.58 2.27
N VAL A 110 -1.86 -7.61 1.96
CA VAL A 110 -1.26 -6.76 0.92
C VAL A 110 -1.89 -7.05 -0.44
N HIS A 111 -2.01 -8.32 -0.79
CA HIS A 111 -2.69 -8.76 -2.02
C HIS A 111 -4.14 -8.26 -2.07
N ASP A 112 -4.92 -8.45 -1.00
CA ASP A 112 -6.30 -7.97 -0.92
C ASP A 112 -6.39 -6.44 -1.07
N ALA A 113 -5.45 -5.70 -0.46
CA ALA A 113 -5.41 -4.24 -0.55
C ALA A 113 -5.12 -3.78 -1.99
N LEU A 114 -4.17 -4.42 -2.67
CA LEU A 114 -3.86 -4.13 -4.07
C LEU A 114 -5.06 -4.41 -4.98
N LEU A 115 -5.76 -5.54 -4.78
CA LEU A 115 -6.99 -5.86 -5.52
C LEU A 115 -8.13 -4.86 -5.24
N ALA A 116 -8.21 -4.35 -4.00
CA ALA A 116 -9.19 -3.33 -3.63
C ALA A 116 -8.81 -1.91 -4.09
N GLY A 117 -7.66 -1.73 -4.74
CA GLY A 117 -7.15 -0.42 -5.15
C GLY A 117 -6.69 0.47 -3.99
N ILE A 118 -6.43 -0.11 -2.82
CA ILE A 118 -5.90 0.61 -1.67
C ILE A 118 -4.40 0.82 -1.89
N PRO A 119 -3.90 2.06 -1.85
CA PRO A 119 -2.47 2.35 -1.98
C PRO A 119 -1.65 1.62 -0.92
N VAL A 120 -0.60 0.90 -1.34
CA VAL A 120 0.32 0.20 -0.44
C VAL A 120 1.66 0.93 -0.42
N LEU A 121 2.06 1.43 0.75
CA LEU A 121 3.33 2.11 0.98
C LEU A 121 4.24 1.25 1.86
N ALA A 122 5.45 0.98 1.42
CA ALA A 122 6.40 0.15 2.15
C ALA A 122 7.75 0.84 2.34
N LEU A 123 8.32 0.73 3.55
CA LEU A 123 9.67 1.19 3.81
C LEU A 123 10.67 0.19 3.23
N ARG A 124 11.58 0.68 2.35
CA ARG A 124 12.56 -0.15 1.64
C ARG A 124 13.75 -0.59 2.48
N TYR A 125 13.96 0.00 3.67
CA TYR A 125 15.22 -0.11 4.44
C TYR A 125 15.73 -1.53 4.65
N TYR A 126 14.84 -2.49 4.87
CA TYR A 126 15.22 -3.89 5.19
C TYR A 126 15.57 -4.72 3.96
N CYS A 127 15.06 -4.33 2.79
CA CYS A 127 15.27 -5.02 1.52
C CYS A 127 16.25 -4.30 0.59
N ASP A 128 16.51 -3.00 0.81
CA ASP A 128 17.43 -2.21 -0.01
C ASP A 128 18.89 -2.54 0.36
N PRO A 129 19.68 -3.13 -0.56
CA PRO A 129 21.08 -3.47 -0.30
C PRO A 129 21.92 -2.23 0.02
N HIS A 130 21.51 -1.04 -0.44
CA HIS A 130 22.21 0.22 -0.22
C HIS A 130 21.74 0.97 1.04
N SER A 131 20.76 0.43 1.78
CA SER A 131 20.35 1.00 3.05
C SER A 131 21.47 0.91 4.09
N GLU A 132 21.51 1.84 5.05
CA GLU A 132 22.49 1.81 6.15
C GLU A 132 22.45 0.47 6.90
N LEU A 133 21.26 -0.10 7.14
CA LEU A 133 21.11 -1.39 7.82
C LEU A 133 21.82 -2.53 7.09
N ASN A 134 21.75 -2.57 5.77
CA ASN A 134 22.34 -3.62 4.95
C ASN A 134 23.80 -3.32 4.62
N ALA A 135 24.17 -2.05 4.48
CA ALA A 135 25.57 -1.63 4.29
C ALA A 135 26.43 -2.07 5.47
N LEU A 136 25.97 -1.89 6.71
CA LEU A 136 26.66 -2.36 7.93
C LEU A 136 26.84 -3.88 7.98
N ARG A 137 26.01 -4.64 7.27
CA ARG A 137 26.10 -6.12 7.14
C ARG A 137 26.99 -6.56 5.97
N GLY A 138 27.58 -5.63 5.21
CA GLY A 138 28.41 -5.93 4.04
C GLY A 138 27.64 -6.42 2.80
N THR A 139 26.32 -6.26 2.78
CA THR A 139 25.47 -6.78 1.72
C THR A 139 25.71 -6.11 0.36
N VAL A 140 26.17 -4.85 0.35
CA VAL A 140 26.36 -4.03 -0.86
C VAL A 140 27.30 -4.66 -1.89
N HIS A 141 28.30 -5.43 -1.43
CA HIS A 141 29.32 -6.05 -2.28
C HIS A 141 29.08 -7.53 -2.57
N SER A 142 27.92 -8.06 -2.22
CA SER A 142 27.58 -9.47 -2.46
C SER A 142 26.79 -9.64 -3.76
N ASP A 143 26.98 -10.76 -4.43
CA ASP A 143 26.12 -11.17 -5.57
C ASP A 143 24.64 -11.23 -5.18
N TYR A 144 24.37 -11.43 -3.88
CA TYR A 144 23.02 -11.43 -3.33
C TYR A 144 22.33 -10.05 -3.39
N ALA A 145 23.09 -8.96 -3.46
CA ALA A 145 22.54 -7.60 -3.62
C ALA A 145 21.68 -7.46 -4.88
N ALA A 146 22.03 -8.19 -5.95
CA ALA A 146 21.26 -8.22 -7.18
C ALA A 146 19.85 -8.81 -6.95
N HIS A 147 19.74 -9.86 -6.15
CA HIS A 147 18.44 -10.47 -5.80
C HIS A 147 17.59 -9.53 -4.95
N LEU A 148 18.20 -8.83 -4.01
CA LEU A 148 17.48 -7.81 -3.21
C LEU A 148 16.93 -6.70 -4.12
N SER A 149 17.74 -6.18 -5.02
CA SER A 149 17.35 -5.14 -5.97
C SER A 149 16.24 -5.61 -6.93
N ALA A 150 16.35 -6.84 -7.46
CA ALA A 150 15.32 -7.42 -8.31
C ALA A 150 13.98 -7.58 -7.56
N THR A 151 14.02 -7.99 -6.29
CA THR A 151 12.82 -8.10 -5.45
C THR A 151 12.16 -6.73 -5.23
N LEU A 152 12.94 -5.68 -5.00
CA LEU A 152 12.39 -4.31 -4.88
C LEU A 152 11.74 -3.84 -6.18
N THR A 153 12.34 -4.14 -7.32
CA THR A 153 11.74 -3.85 -8.63
C THR A 153 10.42 -4.59 -8.80
N GLY A 154 10.37 -5.89 -8.50
CA GLY A 154 9.15 -6.68 -8.56
C GLY A 154 8.03 -6.15 -7.65
N LEU A 155 8.35 -5.69 -6.43
CA LEU A 155 7.36 -5.04 -5.56
C LEU A 155 6.76 -3.79 -6.20
N SER A 156 7.59 -2.96 -6.84
CA SER A 156 7.13 -1.75 -7.53
C SER A 156 6.25 -2.10 -8.74
N GLU A 157 6.58 -3.15 -9.47
CA GLU A 157 5.78 -3.68 -10.59
C GLU A 157 4.42 -4.23 -10.12
N CYS A 158 4.37 -4.79 -8.90
CA CYS A 158 3.11 -5.18 -8.26
C CYS A 158 2.25 -3.98 -7.81
N GLY A 159 2.74 -2.76 -7.91
CA GLY A 159 2.01 -1.55 -7.50
C GLY A 159 2.30 -1.08 -6.07
N ILE A 160 3.29 -1.64 -5.40
CA ILE A 160 3.71 -1.21 -4.06
C ILE A 160 4.65 -0.01 -4.19
N THR A 161 4.34 1.07 -3.50
CA THR A 161 5.21 2.25 -3.46
C THR A 161 6.29 2.06 -2.40
N LEU A 162 7.53 1.87 -2.86
CA LEU A 162 8.69 1.80 -1.99
C LEU A 162 9.18 3.21 -1.65
N CYS A 163 9.36 3.51 -0.38
CA CYS A 163 9.69 4.85 0.08
C CYS A 163 10.61 4.83 1.32
N SER A 164 11.23 5.97 1.58
CA SER A 164 11.82 6.30 2.88
C SER A 164 10.72 6.72 3.86
N MET A 165 11.08 6.88 5.14
CA MET A 165 10.12 7.32 6.16
C MET A 165 9.58 8.74 5.89
N ASN A 166 10.41 9.65 5.37
CA ASN A 166 9.97 11.01 5.03
C ASN A 166 8.97 10.99 3.87
N GLU A 167 9.32 10.29 2.78
CA GLU A 167 8.44 10.13 1.62
C GLU A 167 7.11 9.46 1.98
N MET A 168 7.13 8.48 2.91
CA MET A 168 5.91 7.84 3.42
C MET A 168 4.99 8.85 4.10
N LEU A 169 5.53 9.68 5.01
CA LEU A 169 4.77 10.70 5.73
C LEU A 169 4.26 11.81 4.80
N GLU A 170 5.05 12.24 3.83
CA GLU A 170 4.65 13.21 2.81
C GLU A 170 3.48 12.68 1.96
N LYS A 171 3.57 11.41 1.54
CA LYS A 171 2.48 10.77 0.77
C LYS A 171 1.20 10.58 1.59
N LEU A 172 1.30 10.38 2.90
CA LEU A 172 0.15 10.34 3.79
C LEU A 172 -0.48 11.72 4.00
N ALA A 173 0.32 12.78 4.10
CA ALA A 173 -0.16 14.14 4.27
C ALA A 173 -0.83 14.69 2.99
N THR A 174 -0.34 14.32 1.81
CA THR A 174 -1.00 14.56 0.54
C THR A 174 -2.07 13.48 0.35
N ASP A 175 -3.32 13.87 0.08
CA ASP A 175 -4.40 12.92 -0.18
C ASP A 175 -3.98 11.91 -1.25
N VAL A 176 -3.65 10.68 -0.83
CA VAL A 176 -3.18 9.60 -1.72
C VAL A 176 -4.25 9.26 -2.78
N SER A 177 -5.52 9.58 -2.49
CA SER A 177 -6.64 9.41 -3.42
C SER A 177 -6.58 10.32 -4.64
N SER A 178 -5.77 11.39 -4.64
CA SER A 178 -5.57 12.26 -5.81
C SER A 178 -4.38 11.86 -6.69
N GLN A 179 -3.55 10.92 -6.24
CA GLN A 179 -2.50 10.31 -7.04
C GLN A 179 -2.89 8.85 -7.36
N SER A 180 -3.90 8.68 -8.22
CA SER A 180 -3.91 7.46 -9.03
C SER A 180 -2.52 7.36 -9.67
N PRO A 181 -1.78 6.25 -9.50
CA PRO A 181 -0.64 6.03 -10.35
C PRO A 181 -1.20 6.19 -11.76
N VAL A 182 -0.54 6.99 -12.59
CA VAL A 182 -0.74 6.94 -14.03
C VAL A 182 -0.25 5.55 -14.44
N SER A 183 -0.99 4.52 -14.03
CA SER A 183 -0.95 3.28 -14.73
C SER A 183 -1.49 3.65 -16.09
N HIS A 184 -0.64 3.57 -17.10
CA HIS A 184 -1.08 3.39 -18.47
C HIS A 184 -1.87 2.07 -18.51
N HIS A 185 -3.03 2.03 -17.84
CA HIS A 185 -4.05 1.07 -18.11
C HIS A 185 -4.47 1.38 -19.54
N ARG A 186 -3.85 0.67 -20.49
CA ARG A 186 -4.40 0.56 -21.82
C ARG A 186 -5.85 0.15 -21.61
N ARG A 187 -6.76 1.11 -21.72
CA ARG A 187 -8.18 0.85 -21.54
C ARG A 187 -8.64 0.00 -22.72
N TYR A 188 -8.78 -1.27 -22.49
CA TYR A 188 -9.33 -2.19 -23.48
C TYR A 188 -10.81 -1.86 -23.65
N LEU A 189 -11.19 -1.34 -24.81
CA LEU A 189 -12.57 -1.06 -25.16
C LEU A 189 -13.24 -2.33 -25.69
N THR A 190 -14.34 -2.69 -25.07
CA THR A 190 -15.19 -3.79 -25.52
C THR A 190 -16.23 -3.31 -26.55
N VAL A 191 -16.91 -4.25 -27.20
CA VAL A 191 -18.03 -3.93 -28.12
C VAL A 191 -19.08 -3.07 -27.40
N THR A 192 -19.40 -3.38 -26.15
CA THR A 192 -20.40 -2.65 -25.36
C THR A 192 -19.99 -1.19 -25.12
N ASP A 193 -18.70 -0.94 -24.86
CA ASP A 193 -18.18 0.42 -24.67
C ASP A 193 -18.33 1.25 -25.94
N ILE A 194 -18.07 0.63 -27.10
CA ILE A 194 -18.16 1.30 -28.41
C ILE A 194 -19.62 1.58 -28.79
N VAL A 195 -20.54 0.66 -28.50
CA VAL A 195 -21.98 0.84 -28.76
C VAL A 195 -22.51 2.00 -27.92
N ASN A 196 -22.12 2.07 -26.65
CA ASN A 196 -22.58 3.13 -25.74
C ASN A 196 -21.91 4.49 -26.02
N ASN A 197 -20.67 4.50 -26.49
CA ASN A 197 -19.98 5.75 -26.83
C ASN A 197 -18.97 5.55 -27.98
N PRO A 198 -19.39 5.73 -29.25
CA PRO A 198 -18.53 5.53 -30.43
C PRO A 198 -17.31 6.46 -30.47
N ALA A 199 -17.30 7.58 -29.78
CA ALA A 199 -16.18 8.52 -29.75
C ALA A 199 -14.96 7.91 -29.05
N LEU A 200 -15.14 6.97 -28.14
CA LEU A 200 -14.04 6.30 -27.42
C LEU A 200 -13.13 5.50 -28.35
N ALA A 201 -13.67 4.96 -29.45
CA ALA A 201 -12.89 4.22 -30.43
C ALA A 201 -11.88 5.09 -31.20
N LYS A 202 -11.97 6.41 -31.13
CA LYS A 202 -11.06 7.38 -31.77
C LYS A 202 -10.00 7.93 -30.83
N SER A 203 -10.02 7.54 -29.57
CA SER A 203 -9.03 8.01 -28.59
C SER A 203 -7.64 7.39 -28.89
N PRO A 204 -6.54 8.18 -28.90
CA PRO A 204 -5.20 7.70 -29.22
C PRO A 204 -4.67 6.65 -28.23
N ASP A 205 -5.19 6.64 -26.99
CA ASP A 205 -4.75 5.73 -25.91
C ASP A 205 -5.65 4.49 -25.76
N ALA A 206 -6.68 4.34 -26.59
CA ALA A 206 -7.62 3.23 -26.52
C ALA A 206 -7.12 2.00 -27.28
N VAL A 207 -7.03 0.87 -26.59
CA VAL A 207 -6.77 -0.44 -27.21
C VAL A 207 -8.08 -1.19 -27.36
N LEU A 208 -8.43 -1.53 -28.60
CA LEU A 208 -9.66 -2.26 -28.88
C LEU A 208 -9.44 -3.76 -28.64
N THR A 209 -10.42 -4.43 -28.06
CA THR A 209 -10.44 -5.91 -28.05
C THR A 209 -10.68 -6.45 -29.47
N ASP A 210 -10.25 -7.67 -29.77
CA ASP A 210 -10.42 -8.28 -31.11
C ASP A 210 -11.92 -8.27 -31.54
N ALA A 211 -12.82 -8.56 -30.61
CA ALA A 211 -14.25 -8.49 -30.87
C ALA A 211 -14.74 -7.05 -31.21
N ALA A 212 -14.15 -6.04 -30.58
CA ALA A 212 -14.46 -4.64 -30.86
C ALA A 212 -13.93 -4.19 -32.24
N VAL A 213 -12.76 -4.67 -32.62
CA VAL A 213 -12.18 -4.46 -33.96
C VAL A 213 -13.08 -5.08 -35.06
N ASP A 214 -13.52 -6.30 -34.87
CA ASP A 214 -14.38 -7.01 -35.84
C ASP A 214 -15.76 -6.35 -35.96
N PHE A 215 -16.32 -5.89 -34.83
CA PHE A 215 -17.56 -5.14 -34.82
C PHE A 215 -17.47 -3.83 -35.63
N LEU A 216 -16.39 -3.06 -35.47
CA LEU A 216 -16.15 -1.82 -36.21
C LEU A 216 -15.92 -2.06 -37.70
N LYS A 217 -15.29 -3.18 -38.10
CA LYS A 217 -15.14 -3.59 -39.49
C LYS A 217 -16.48 -3.95 -40.12
N ALA A 218 -17.35 -4.60 -39.39
CA ALA A 218 -18.69 -4.97 -39.86
C ALA A 218 -19.61 -3.78 -40.09
N GLN A 219 -19.43 -2.69 -39.31
CA GLN A 219 -20.21 -1.44 -39.50
C GLN A 219 -19.74 -0.60 -40.70
N LYS A 220 -18.58 -0.86 -41.28
CA LYS A 220 -18.04 -0.11 -42.45
C LYS A 220 -18.41 -0.74 -43.78
N LYS A 221 -19.12 -1.85 -43.79
CA LYS A 221 -19.70 -2.48 -44.99
C LYS A 221 -21.14 -2.08 -45.17
#